data_a45e6f1d1b71a6d8f1f4549869260610
#
_entry.id   a45e6f1d1b71a6d8f1f4549869260610
#
_cell.length_a   1.000
_cell.length_b   1.000
_cell.length_c   1.000
_cell.angle_alpha   90.00
_cell.angle_beta   90.00
_cell.angle_gamma   90.00
#
_symmetry.space_group_name_H-M   'P 1'
#
loop_
_entity.id
_entity.type
_entity.pdbx_description
1 polymer ?
#
loop_
_entity_poly.entity_id
_entity_poly.type
_entity_poly.pdbx_seq_one_letter_code
_entity_poly.pdbx_strand_id
1 'polypeptide(L)'
;MKTFTVRVLVVDDHEPFRRFTCSTLGKRRDVQVIGEASDGLEAVRKAEELKPDLIVLDIGLPTLNGIEVARRIRKLCPECKILFMSQESSAAVAQEAFSLGALGYVVKTHAGRELLAAVEAVCQGKQFVGRGL
;
A
#
# COMPACT_ATOMS: atom_id res chain seq x y z
N MET A 1 1.35 -1.58 29.14
CA MET A 1 1.69 -0.61 28.11
C MET A 1 0.80 -0.82 26.88
N LYS A 2 0.26 0.24 26.36
CA LYS A 2 -0.63 0.15 25.22
C LYS A 2 0.17 0.11 23.92
N THR A 3 -0.12 -0.90 23.08
CA THR A 3 0.51 -1.03 21.77
C THR A 3 -0.47 -0.59 20.71
N PHE A 4 -0.05 0.32 19.84
CA PHE A 4 -0.86 0.75 18.70
C PHE A 4 -0.75 -0.28 17.59
N THR A 5 -1.89 -0.64 17.03
CA THR A 5 -1.95 -1.55 15.90
C THR A 5 -2.22 -0.76 14.63
N VAL A 6 -1.40 -0.99 13.63
CA VAL A 6 -1.59 -0.40 12.30
C VAL A 6 -2.54 -1.29 11.53
N ARG A 7 -3.66 -0.72 11.09
CA ARG A 7 -4.70 -1.43 10.34
C ARG A 7 -4.42 -1.27 8.86
N VAL A 8 -4.24 -2.37 8.15
CA VAL A 8 -3.76 -2.36 6.76
C VAL A 8 -4.76 -3.02 5.82
N LEU A 9 -5.03 -2.34 4.72
CA LEU A 9 -5.74 -2.90 3.57
C LEU A 9 -4.72 -3.26 2.51
N VAL A 10 -4.73 -4.51 2.04
CA VAL A 10 -3.82 -5.00 1.00
C VAL A 10 -4.56 -5.13 -0.32
N VAL A 11 -4.07 -4.45 -1.35
CA VAL A 11 -4.72 -4.39 -2.66
C VAL A 11 -3.77 -4.87 -3.74
N ASP A 12 -4.09 -6.02 -4.35
CA ASP A 12 -3.30 -6.63 -5.41
C ASP A 12 -4.17 -7.65 -6.13
N ASP A 13 -4.19 -7.62 -7.45
CA ASP A 13 -4.97 -8.57 -8.24
C ASP A 13 -4.26 -9.92 -8.43
N HIS A 14 -2.97 -9.98 -8.14
CA HIS A 14 -2.19 -11.21 -8.22
C HIS A 14 -2.23 -11.94 -6.88
N GLU A 15 -3.06 -12.98 -6.80
CA GLU A 15 -3.31 -13.67 -5.54
C GLU A 15 -2.05 -14.18 -4.82
N PRO A 16 -1.11 -14.85 -5.51
CA PRO A 16 0.09 -15.31 -4.81
C PRO A 16 0.90 -14.18 -4.18
N PHE A 17 1.00 -13.04 -4.86
CA PHE A 17 1.72 -11.90 -4.31
C PHE A 17 0.94 -11.24 -3.18
N ARG A 18 -0.38 -11.17 -3.29
CA ARG A 18 -1.23 -10.65 -2.21
C ARG A 18 -1.05 -11.48 -0.94
N ARG A 19 -1.01 -12.82 -1.08
CA ARG A 19 -0.75 -13.73 0.04
C ARG A 19 0.62 -13.50 0.65
N PHE A 20 1.65 -13.32 -0.20
CA PHE A 20 3.00 -13.01 0.27
C PHE A 20 3.01 -11.73 1.10
N THR A 21 2.33 -10.69 0.61
CA THR A 21 2.24 -9.42 1.32
C THR A 21 1.59 -9.58 2.68
N CYS A 22 0.43 -10.24 2.72
CA CYS A 22 -0.28 -10.46 3.97
C CYS A 22 0.54 -11.28 4.96
N SER A 23 1.21 -12.34 4.47
CA SER A 23 2.06 -13.18 5.31
C SER A 23 3.24 -12.41 5.87
N THR A 24 3.87 -11.57 5.04
CA THR A 24 5.02 -10.77 5.49
C THR A 24 4.59 -9.74 6.53
N LEU A 25 3.46 -9.07 6.30
CA LEU A 25 2.93 -8.10 7.27
C LEU A 25 2.55 -8.79 8.59
N GLY A 26 2.07 -10.02 8.52
CA GLY A 26 1.69 -10.79 9.71
C GLY A 26 2.85 -11.13 10.62
N LYS A 27 4.09 -10.95 10.19
CA LYS A 27 5.26 -11.15 11.05
C LYS A 27 5.42 -10.05 12.09
N ARG A 28 4.76 -8.90 11.91
CA ARG A 28 4.81 -7.81 12.87
C ARG A 28 3.57 -7.85 13.76
N ARG A 29 3.79 -7.77 15.08
CA ARG A 29 2.71 -7.77 16.05
C ARG A 29 1.88 -6.49 16.02
N ASP A 30 2.49 -5.40 15.58
CA ASP A 30 1.84 -4.09 15.55
C ASP A 30 1.12 -3.83 14.22
N VAL A 31 0.99 -4.83 13.36
CA VAL A 31 0.31 -4.72 12.07
C VAL A 31 -0.81 -5.73 12.00
N GLN A 32 -1.98 -5.26 11.59
CA GLN A 32 -3.15 -6.11 11.38
C GLN A 32 -3.70 -5.89 9.98
N VAL A 33 -3.74 -6.94 9.16
CA VAL A 33 -4.40 -6.87 7.85
C VAL A 33 -5.89 -6.99 8.09
N ILE A 34 -6.63 -5.92 7.82
CA ILE A 34 -8.07 -5.85 8.08
C ILE A 34 -8.92 -6.14 6.86
N GLY A 35 -8.31 -6.23 5.69
CA GLY A 35 -9.04 -6.52 4.47
C GLY A 35 -8.10 -6.67 3.30
N GLU A 36 -8.63 -7.25 2.22
CA GLU A 36 -7.93 -7.44 0.96
C GLU A 36 -8.85 -7.02 -0.17
N ALA A 37 -8.26 -6.55 -1.27
CA ALA A 37 -9.01 -6.23 -2.47
C ALA A 37 -8.20 -6.68 -3.69
N SER A 38 -8.89 -7.10 -4.75
CA SER A 38 -8.28 -7.62 -5.96
C SER A 38 -8.50 -6.72 -7.18
N ASP A 39 -9.25 -5.64 -7.04
CA ASP A 39 -9.43 -4.66 -8.11
C ASP A 39 -9.62 -3.26 -7.51
N GLY A 40 -9.53 -2.26 -8.39
CA GLY A 40 -9.52 -0.87 -7.94
C GLY A 40 -10.82 -0.37 -7.35
N LEU A 41 -11.96 -0.77 -7.92
CA LEU A 41 -13.26 -0.34 -7.38
C LEU A 41 -13.52 -0.96 -6.01
N GLU A 42 -13.17 -2.24 -5.85
CA GLU A 42 -13.25 -2.91 -4.56
C GLU A 42 -12.35 -2.21 -3.53
N ALA A 43 -11.15 -1.81 -3.94
CA ALA A 43 -10.21 -1.12 -3.07
C ALA A 43 -10.79 0.20 -2.53
N VAL A 44 -11.38 1.00 -3.41
CA VAL A 44 -11.98 2.27 -3.01
C VAL A 44 -13.14 2.03 -2.03
N ARG A 45 -14.01 1.08 -2.34
CA ARG A 45 -15.14 0.74 -1.48
C ARG A 45 -14.69 0.29 -0.10
N LYS A 46 -13.70 -0.60 -0.04
CA LYS A 46 -13.19 -1.11 1.25
C LYS A 46 -12.45 -0.04 2.02
N ALA A 47 -11.71 0.83 1.35
CA ALA A 47 -11.02 1.93 2.03
C ALA A 47 -12.01 2.88 2.69
N GLU A 48 -13.10 3.20 2.01
CA GLU A 48 -14.14 4.05 2.57
C GLU A 48 -14.85 3.39 3.74
N GLU A 49 -15.11 2.08 3.62
CA GLU A 49 -15.84 1.31 4.62
C GLU A 49 -14.99 1.03 5.86
N LEU A 50 -13.74 0.61 5.66
CA LEU A 50 -12.86 0.16 6.73
C LEU A 50 -11.99 1.26 7.33
N LYS A 51 -11.74 2.32 6.58
CA LYS A 51 -10.86 3.43 6.98
C LYS A 51 -9.53 2.94 7.57
N PRO A 52 -8.73 2.22 6.75
CA PRO A 52 -7.47 1.69 7.25
C PRO A 52 -6.46 2.80 7.55
N ASP A 53 -5.46 2.49 8.36
CA ASP A 53 -4.36 3.43 8.62
C ASP A 53 -3.38 3.46 7.45
N LEU A 54 -3.23 2.33 6.78
CA LEU A 54 -2.30 2.15 5.67
C LEU A 54 -2.92 1.30 4.59
N ILE A 55 -2.68 1.66 3.34
CA ILE A 55 -3.04 0.83 2.20
C ILE A 55 -1.76 0.45 1.47
N VAL A 56 -1.53 -0.85 1.29
CA VAL A 56 -0.48 -1.37 0.41
C VAL A 56 -1.15 -1.63 -0.93
N LEU A 57 -0.75 -0.90 -1.95
CA LEU A 57 -1.54 -0.72 -3.16
C LEU A 57 -0.71 -1.00 -4.41
N ASP A 58 -1.16 -1.93 -5.23
CA ASP A 58 -0.59 -2.17 -6.56
C ASP A 58 -1.13 -1.14 -7.55
N ILE A 59 -0.34 -0.83 -8.57
CA ILE A 59 -0.74 0.11 -9.62
C ILE A 59 -1.54 -0.60 -10.71
N GLY A 60 -1.08 -1.76 -11.17
CA GLY A 60 -1.69 -2.46 -12.30
C GLY A 60 -2.93 -3.25 -11.93
N LEU A 61 -3.98 -2.57 -11.51
CA LEU A 61 -5.23 -3.20 -11.07
C LEU A 61 -6.28 -3.19 -12.17
N PRO A 62 -7.16 -4.21 -12.24
CA PRO A 62 -8.33 -4.14 -13.10
C PRO A 62 -9.38 -3.18 -12.54
N THR A 63 -10.32 -2.81 -13.35
CA THR A 63 -11.43 -1.86 -13.16
C THR A 63 -10.96 -0.43 -12.96
N LEU A 64 -9.99 -0.20 -12.10
CA LEU A 64 -9.46 1.12 -11.79
C LEU A 64 -8.02 0.94 -11.36
N ASN A 65 -7.06 1.56 -12.05
CA ASN A 65 -5.65 1.38 -11.70
C ASN A 65 -5.30 2.03 -10.35
N GLY A 66 -4.16 1.63 -9.79
CA GLY A 66 -3.78 2.06 -8.43
C GLY A 66 -3.56 3.56 -8.30
N ILE A 67 -3.12 4.24 -9.35
CA ILE A 67 -2.94 5.70 -9.32
C ILE A 67 -4.29 6.39 -9.12
N GLU A 68 -5.31 5.94 -9.86
CA GLU A 68 -6.65 6.51 -9.72
C GLU A 68 -7.29 6.13 -8.39
N VAL A 69 -7.03 4.91 -7.91
CA VAL A 69 -7.46 4.49 -6.56
C VAL A 69 -6.88 5.45 -5.53
N ALA A 70 -5.59 5.75 -5.63
CA ALA A 70 -4.93 6.66 -4.68
C ALA A 70 -5.55 8.05 -4.70
N ARG A 71 -5.89 8.57 -5.89
CA ARG A 71 -6.57 9.87 -5.99
C ARG A 71 -7.89 9.89 -5.23
N ARG A 72 -8.70 8.85 -5.40
CA ARG A 72 -10.00 8.75 -4.74
C ARG A 72 -9.85 8.58 -3.24
N ILE A 73 -8.90 7.76 -2.81
CA ILE A 73 -8.65 7.52 -1.39
C ILE A 73 -8.18 8.80 -0.69
N ARG A 74 -7.35 9.61 -1.34
CA ARG A 74 -6.90 10.88 -0.76
C ARG A 74 -8.07 11.81 -0.46
N LYS A 75 -9.16 11.74 -1.23
CA LYS A 75 -10.36 12.54 -1.00
C LYS A 75 -11.27 11.93 0.05
N LEU A 76 -11.41 10.59 0.02
CA LEU A 76 -12.37 9.88 0.89
C LEU A 76 -11.80 9.61 2.28
N CYS A 77 -10.48 9.41 2.38
CA CYS A 77 -9.80 9.03 3.62
C CYS A 77 -8.44 9.71 3.67
N PRO A 78 -8.40 11.04 3.93
CA PRO A 78 -7.12 11.77 3.87
C PRO A 78 -6.08 11.31 4.89
N GLU A 79 -6.49 10.69 6.00
CA GLU A 79 -5.55 10.19 7.00
C GLU A 79 -4.93 8.86 6.61
N CYS A 80 -5.48 8.19 5.61
CA CYS A 80 -4.96 6.89 5.18
C CYS A 80 -3.64 7.08 4.45
N LYS A 81 -2.60 6.42 4.92
CA LYS A 81 -1.29 6.45 4.27
C LYS A 81 -1.26 5.44 3.14
N ILE A 82 -0.53 5.77 2.09
CA ILE A 82 -0.46 4.92 0.89
C ILE A 82 0.98 4.50 0.65
N LEU A 83 1.17 3.18 0.53
CA LEU A 83 2.43 2.56 0.15
C LEU A 83 2.18 1.79 -1.14
N PHE A 84 2.73 2.26 -2.24
CA PHE A 84 2.64 1.51 -3.49
C PHE A 84 3.60 0.34 -3.50
N MET A 85 3.16 -0.77 -4.07
CA MET A 85 4.00 -1.93 -4.30
C MET A 85 3.67 -2.48 -5.68
N SER A 86 4.59 -2.31 -6.62
CA SER A 86 4.31 -2.53 -8.04
C SER A 86 5.46 -3.20 -8.76
N GLN A 87 5.13 -3.86 -9.88
CA GLN A 87 6.15 -4.37 -10.80
C GLN A 87 6.83 -3.23 -11.57
N GLU A 88 6.19 -2.08 -11.64
CA GLU A 88 6.74 -0.92 -12.34
C GLU A 88 7.93 -0.35 -11.60
N SER A 89 9.08 -0.30 -12.27
CA SER A 89 10.30 0.29 -11.72
C SER A 89 10.62 1.65 -12.33
N SER A 90 9.63 2.28 -12.95
CA SER A 90 9.78 3.59 -13.59
C SER A 90 9.87 4.71 -12.56
N ALA A 91 10.92 5.51 -12.64
CA ALA A 91 11.06 6.68 -11.78
C ALA A 91 9.93 7.69 -12.03
N ALA A 92 9.44 7.79 -13.27
CA ALA A 92 8.35 8.70 -13.59
C ALA A 92 7.04 8.27 -12.92
N VAL A 93 6.75 6.97 -12.89
CA VAL A 93 5.56 6.45 -12.22
C VAL A 93 5.66 6.67 -10.71
N ALA A 94 6.83 6.40 -10.13
CA ALA A 94 7.05 6.63 -8.70
C ALA A 94 6.88 8.10 -8.35
N GLN A 95 7.39 9.00 -9.19
CA GLN A 95 7.25 10.44 -8.97
C GLN A 95 5.79 10.86 -9.01
N GLU A 96 5.02 10.33 -9.93
CA GLU A 96 3.58 10.58 -9.98
C GLU A 96 2.88 10.09 -8.70
N ALA A 97 3.24 8.90 -8.23
CA ALA A 97 2.69 8.35 -7.00
C ALA A 97 2.97 9.27 -5.80
N PHE A 98 4.20 9.74 -5.66
CA PHE A 98 4.55 10.64 -4.57
C PHE A 98 3.84 11.99 -4.68
N SER A 99 3.65 12.49 -5.91
CA SER A 99 2.94 13.75 -6.12
C SER A 99 1.47 13.68 -5.71
N LEU A 100 0.90 12.48 -5.68
CA LEU A 100 -0.47 12.25 -5.21
C LEU A 100 -0.56 12.10 -3.68
N GLY A 101 0.57 12.17 -2.99
CA GLY A 101 0.60 12.06 -1.54
C GLY A 101 0.95 10.68 -1.01
N ALA A 102 1.32 9.72 -1.86
CA ALA A 102 1.83 8.44 -1.38
C ALA A 102 3.14 8.68 -0.64
N LEU A 103 3.38 7.92 0.42
CA LEU A 103 4.59 8.06 1.22
C LEU A 103 5.64 7.02 0.87
N GLY A 104 5.26 5.92 0.23
CA GLY A 104 6.22 4.89 -0.11
C GLY A 104 5.97 4.25 -1.46
N TYR A 105 7.04 3.71 -2.04
CA TYR A 105 6.99 2.97 -3.29
C TYR A 105 8.04 1.86 -3.22
N VAL A 106 7.58 0.62 -3.33
CA VAL A 106 8.42 -0.57 -3.34
C VAL A 106 8.22 -1.32 -4.65
N VAL A 107 9.31 -1.66 -5.32
CA VAL A 107 9.26 -2.51 -6.52
C VAL A 107 9.11 -3.95 -6.06
N LYS A 108 8.16 -4.70 -6.64
CA LYS A 108 7.81 -6.04 -6.18
C LYS A 108 9.00 -6.99 -6.10
N THR A 109 9.97 -6.87 -7.00
CA THR A 109 11.16 -7.73 -6.98
C THR A 109 12.01 -7.53 -5.72
N HIS A 110 11.85 -6.41 -5.03
CA HIS A 110 12.60 -6.10 -3.80
C HIS A 110 11.73 -6.18 -2.55
N ALA A 111 10.46 -6.58 -2.68
CA ALA A 111 9.51 -6.54 -1.57
C ALA A 111 9.94 -7.41 -0.39
N GLY A 112 10.56 -8.55 -0.66
CA GLY A 112 11.01 -9.44 0.42
C GLY A 112 12.00 -8.79 1.36
N ARG A 113 12.78 -7.83 0.88
CA ARG A 113 13.79 -7.13 1.68
C ARG A 113 13.27 -5.80 2.21
N GLU A 114 12.32 -5.17 1.51
CA GLU A 114 11.98 -3.77 1.76
C GLU A 114 10.61 -3.55 2.39
N LEU A 115 9.68 -4.52 2.27
CA LEU A 115 8.30 -4.27 2.66
C LEU A 115 8.16 -3.82 4.13
N LEU A 116 8.76 -4.55 5.06
CA LEU A 116 8.60 -4.21 6.48
C LEU A 116 9.25 -2.88 6.84
N ALA A 117 10.42 -2.59 6.25
CA ALA A 117 11.07 -1.30 6.47
C ALA A 117 10.24 -0.16 5.88
N ALA A 118 9.64 -0.37 4.72
CA ALA A 118 8.79 0.61 4.08
C ALA A 118 7.54 0.89 4.92
N VAL A 119 6.90 -0.16 5.43
CA VAL A 119 5.73 -0.01 6.31
C VAL A 119 6.09 0.80 7.54
N GLU A 120 7.22 0.48 8.17
CA GLU A 120 7.67 1.23 9.35
C GLU A 120 7.88 2.71 9.06
N ALA A 121 8.60 3.02 7.97
CA ALA A 121 8.86 4.41 7.59
C ALA A 121 7.56 5.16 7.30
N VAL A 122 6.68 4.58 6.49
CA VAL A 122 5.43 5.20 6.08
C VAL A 122 4.52 5.44 7.29
N CYS A 123 4.46 4.50 8.21
CA CYS A 123 3.65 4.66 9.43
C CYS A 123 4.17 5.78 10.33
N GLN A 124 5.46 6.11 10.24
CA GLN A 124 6.05 7.24 10.95
C GLN A 124 5.91 8.56 10.18
N GLY A 125 5.24 8.53 9.04
CA GLY A 125 5.09 9.71 8.18
C GLY A 125 6.32 10.02 7.34
N LYS A 126 7.25 9.08 7.24
CA LYS A 126 8.48 9.25 6.47
C LYS A 126 8.33 8.66 5.08
N GLN A 127 8.99 9.29 4.12
CA GLN A 127 8.97 8.80 2.76
C GLN A 127 9.92 7.60 2.63
N PHE A 128 9.49 6.59 1.88
CA PHE A 128 10.32 5.43 1.55
C PHE A 128 10.38 5.27 0.04
N VAL A 129 11.58 5.35 -0.52
CA VAL A 129 11.83 5.15 -1.95
C VAL A 129 12.60 3.85 -2.12
N GLY A 130 11.96 2.87 -2.73
CA GLY A 130 12.55 1.54 -2.90
C GLY A 130 13.68 1.51 -3.91
N ARG A 131 14.41 0.41 -3.92
CA ARG A 131 15.48 0.18 -4.89
C ARG A 131 14.90 -0.06 -6.28
N GLY A 132 15.66 0.30 -7.30
CA GLY A 132 15.28 0.09 -8.69
C GLY A 132 14.51 1.27 -9.30
N LEU A 133 14.40 2.36 -8.58
CA LEU A 133 13.73 3.55 -9.05
C LEU A 133 14.69 4.65 -9.48
#